data_7e0e2e59e3be7363d5caddfae355b4d7
#
_entry.id   7e0e2e59e3be7363d5caddfae355b4d7
#
_cell.length_a   1.000
_cell.length_b   1.000
_cell.length_c   1.000
_cell.angle_alpha   90.00
_cell.angle_beta   90.00
_cell.angle_gamma   90.00
#
_symmetry.space_group_name_H-M   'P 1'
#
loop_
_entity.id
_entity.type
_entity.pdbx_description
1 polymer ?
#
loop_
_entity_poly.entity_id
_entity_poly.type
_entity_poly.pdbx_seq_one_letter_code
_entity_poly.pdbx_strand_id
1 'polypeptide(L)'
;MHQAGETPSPHYLRQEDYFNNLQTHLAGLDRRPTAVTIKDNVMVINVHSNRKSVSHGFLASIFSLLDKHKLVVDLISTSEVHISMALNETTREHILRELVDDLKRHGTVDVVKEMAILSLVGKQMKHLVGIAGRMFSTLASVGVNIEMISQGASEIKFIPL
;
A
#
# COMPACT_ATOMS: atom_id res chain seq x y z
N MET A 1 4.89 26.39 41.20
CA MET A 1 5.81 25.88 40.16
C MET A 1 5.26 24.52 39.70
N HIS A 2 4.47 24.53 38.59
CA HIS A 2 3.95 23.32 37.96
C HIS A 2 4.88 23.02 36.78
N GLN A 3 5.56 21.90 36.87
CA GLN A 3 6.29 21.35 35.73
C GLN A 3 5.25 20.74 34.75
N ALA A 4 5.20 21.31 33.55
CA ALA A 4 4.47 20.74 32.43
C ALA A 4 5.18 19.42 32.00
N GLY A 5 4.49 18.30 32.11
CA GLY A 5 4.95 17.04 31.57
C GLY A 5 4.99 17.13 30.06
N GLU A 6 6.17 16.97 29.49
CA GLU A 6 6.35 16.74 28.05
C GLU A 6 5.65 15.43 27.68
N THR A 7 4.65 15.53 26.80
CA THR A 7 4.10 14.36 26.11
C THR A 7 5.19 13.79 25.20
N PRO A 8 5.55 12.51 25.32
CA PRO A 8 6.54 11.92 24.43
C PRO A 8 6.00 12.00 23.00
N SER A 9 6.80 12.56 22.10
CA SER A 9 6.54 12.53 20.66
C SER A 9 6.35 11.09 20.20
N PRO A 10 5.42 10.80 19.28
CA PRO A 10 5.25 9.45 18.77
C PRO A 10 6.57 9.01 18.13
N HIS A 11 7.21 8.02 18.77
CA HIS A 11 8.36 7.35 18.19
C HIS A 11 7.88 6.65 16.91
N TYR A 12 8.18 7.23 15.76
CA TYR A 12 8.16 6.51 14.50
C TYR A 12 9.15 5.35 14.63
N LEU A 13 8.63 4.16 14.87
CA LEU A 13 9.43 2.95 14.85
C LEU A 13 10.07 2.85 13.48
N ARG A 14 11.38 2.58 13.43
CA ARG A 14 12.09 2.38 12.17
C ARG A 14 11.51 1.14 11.47
N GLN A 15 11.54 1.10 10.16
CA GLN A 15 11.05 -0.04 9.37
C GLN A 15 11.58 -1.40 9.84
N GLU A 16 12.82 -1.44 10.30
CA GLU A 16 13.45 -2.62 10.90
C GLU A 16 12.72 -3.13 12.15
N ASP A 17 12.16 -2.23 12.97
CA ASP A 17 11.43 -2.59 14.18
C ASP A 17 10.08 -3.23 13.83
N TYR A 18 9.41 -2.77 12.77
CA TYR A 18 8.18 -3.39 12.25
C TYR A 18 8.45 -4.80 11.73
N PHE A 19 9.54 -4.97 10.98
CA PHE A 19 9.93 -6.25 10.41
C PHE A 19 10.22 -7.28 11.52
N ASN A 20 10.98 -6.90 12.53
CA ASN A 20 11.34 -7.77 13.66
C ASN A 20 10.11 -8.16 14.49
N ASN A 21 9.20 -7.22 14.76
CA ASN A 21 7.96 -7.50 15.46
C ASN A 21 7.07 -8.47 14.67
N LEU A 22 6.93 -8.26 13.36
CA LEU A 22 6.15 -9.13 12.49
C LEU A 22 6.73 -10.56 12.48
N GLN A 23 8.05 -10.70 12.33
CA GLN A 23 8.71 -12.00 12.36
C GLN A 23 8.50 -12.74 13.69
N THR A 24 8.60 -12.03 14.81
CA THR A 24 8.39 -12.60 16.15
C THR A 24 6.96 -13.13 16.32
N HIS A 25 5.95 -12.36 15.87
CA HIS A 25 4.55 -12.78 15.97
C HIS A 25 4.18 -13.93 15.02
N LEU A 26 4.85 -14.03 13.87
CA LEU A 26 4.65 -15.12 12.93
C LEU A 26 5.39 -16.41 13.35
N ALA A 27 6.36 -16.32 14.27
CA ALA A 27 7.17 -17.45 14.73
C ALA A 27 6.36 -18.55 15.46
N GLY A 28 5.19 -18.23 16.00
CA GLY A 28 4.29 -19.17 16.70
C GLY A 28 3.33 -19.96 15.81
N LEU A 29 3.41 -19.86 14.49
CA LEU A 29 2.54 -20.58 13.56
C LEU A 29 3.10 -21.98 13.26
N ASP A 30 2.28 -23.03 13.38
CA ASP A 30 2.62 -24.39 12.93
C ASP A 30 2.92 -24.43 11.42
N ARG A 31 2.28 -23.55 10.65
CA ARG A 31 2.53 -23.29 9.22
C ARG A 31 2.94 -21.84 9.05
N ARG A 32 4.15 -21.61 8.58
CA ARG A 32 4.74 -20.26 8.49
C ARG A 32 4.74 -19.77 7.04
N PRO A 33 4.59 -18.46 6.82
CA PRO A 33 4.93 -17.87 5.54
C PRO A 33 6.40 -18.15 5.21
N THR A 34 6.72 -18.21 3.92
CA THR A 34 8.09 -18.51 3.47
C THR A 34 9.01 -17.31 3.67
N ALA A 35 8.48 -16.11 3.45
CA ALA A 35 9.23 -14.86 3.58
C ALA A 35 8.32 -13.66 3.87
N VAL A 36 8.91 -12.67 4.53
CA VAL A 36 8.38 -11.31 4.64
C VAL A 36 9.36 -10.39 3.94
N THR A 37 8.90 -9.55 3.04
CA THR A 37 9.73 -8.60 2.31
C THR A 37 9.15 -7.20 2.39
N ILE A 38 10.03 -6.19 2.31
CA ILE A 38 9.66 -4.78 2.24
C ILE A 38 10.22 -4.20 0.95
N LYS A 39 9.41 -3.41 0.25
CA LYS A 39 9.82 -2.58 -0.87
C LYS A 39 9.54 -1.13 -0.50
N ASP A 40 10.60 -0.37 -0.34
CA ASP A 40 10.56 1.07 -0.02
C ASP A 40 10.41 1.94 -1.27
N ASN A 41 10.31 3.25 -1.06
CA ASN A 41 10.21 4.26 -2.12
C ASN A 41 9.01 4.00 -3.04
N VAL A 42 7.86 3.82 -2.44
CA VAL A 42 6.58 3.63 -3.12
C VAL A 42 5.73 4.88 -2.94
N MET A 43 5.03 5.28 -4.00
CA MET A 43 3.96 6.25 -3.92
C MET A 43 2.62 5.59 -4.27
N VAL A 44 1.55 6.07 -3.66
CA VAL A 44 0.18 5.66 -3.98
C VAL A 44 -0.52 6.81 -4.69
N ILE A 45 -1.10 6.53 -5.85
CA ILE A 45 -1.95 7.46 -6.59
C ILE A 45 -3.39 6.96 -6.49
N ASN A 46 -4.24 7.77 -5.89
CA ASN A 46 -5.66 7.53 -5.75
C ASN A 46 -6.41 8.35 -6.81
N VAL A 47 -7.24 7.71 -7.61
CA VAL A 47 -8.10 8.38 -8.61
C VAL A 47 -9.55 8.04 -8.30
N HIS A 48 -10.32 9.06 -7.96
CA HIS A 48 -11.77 8.95 -7.75
C HIS A 48 -12.50 9.53 -8.95
N SER A 49 -13.27 8.70 -9.66
CA SER A 49 -14.00 9.12 -10.88
C SER A 49 -15.01 10.23 -10.59
N ASN A 50 -15.05 11.25 -11.41
CA ASN A 50 -16.05 12.32 -11.36
C ASN A 50 -17.43 11.87 -11.89
N ARG A 51 -17.53 10.67 -12.44
CA ARG A 51 -18.78 10.16 -13.02
C ARG A 51 -19.58 9.40 -11.96
N LYS A 52 -20.88 9.71 -11.90
CA LYS A 52 -21.83 9.09 -10.96
C LYS A 52 -22.26 7.67 -11.34
N SER A 53 -21.85 7.15 -12.48
CA SER A 53 -22.20 5.82 -12.97
C SER A 53 -21.00 5.11 -13.56
N VAL A 54 -21.02 3.78 -13.56
CA VAL A 54 -20.00 2.92 -14.17
C VAL A 54 -19.69 3.41 -15.58
N SER A 55 -18.49 3.90 -15.78
CA SER A 55 -18.02 4.28 -17.09
C SER A 55 -17.26 3.11 -17.70
N HIS A 56 -17.87 2.44 -18.67
CA HIS A 56 -17.12 1.49 -19.48
C HIS A 56 -15.85 2.18 -20.01
N GLY A 57 -14.70 1.55 -19.84
CA GLY A 57 -13.42 2.09 -20.30
C GLY A 57 -12.68 2.99 -19.32
N PHE A 58 -13.21 3.29 -18.11
CA PHE A 58 -12.47 4.08 -17.10
C PHE A 58 -11.13 3.45 -16.78
N LEU A 59 -11.10 2.15 -16.41
CA LEU A 59 -9.86 1.41 -16.16
C LEU A 59 -8.94 1.41 -17.37
N ALA A 60 -9.48 1.16 -18.57
CA ALA A 60 -8.71 1.15 -19.80
C ALA A 60 -8.03 2.50 -20.07
N SER A 61 -8.75 3.60 -19.83
CA SER A 61 -8.19 4.96 -19.97
C SER A 61 -7.04 5.20 -18.99
N ILE A 62 -7.21 4.81 -17.72
CA ILE A 62 -6.14 4.96 -16.71
C ILE A 62 -4.91 4.14 -17.10
N PHE A 63 -5.07 2.85 -17.48
CA PHE A 63 -3.94 2.02 -17.91
C PHE A 63 -3.27 2.53 -19.19
N SER A 64 -4.03 3.11 -20.12
CA SER A 64 -3.47 3.75 -21.32
C SER A 64 -2.59 4.96 -20.97
N LEU A 65 -2.96 5.74 -19.95
CA LEU A 65 -2.13 6.84 -19.46
C LEU A 65 -0.85 6.33 -18.80
N LEU A 66 -0.93 5.27 -17.98
CA LEU A 66 0.25 4.66 -17.37
C LEU A 66 1.23 4.14 -18.45
N ASP A 67 0.70 3.48 -19.50
CA ASP A 67 1.55 3.02 -20.62
C ASP A 67 2.14 4.19 -21.41
N LYS A 68 1.37 5.25 -21.68
CA LYS A 68 1.87 6.48 -22.32
C LYS A 68 3.09 7.03 -21.59
N HIS A 69 3.04 7.08 -20.26
CA HIS A 69 4.12 7.59 -19.42
C HIS A 69 5.17 6.51 -19.04
N LYS A 70 5.02 5.26 -19.57
CA LYS A 70 5.91 4.12 -19.31
C LYS A 70 6.09 3.80 -17.84
N LEU A 71 4.99 3.89 -17.08
CA LEU A 71 4.96 3.61 -15.65
C LEU A 71 4.43 2.20 -15.39
N VAL A 72 5.07 1.53 -14.44
CA VAL A 72 4.70 0.18 -14.01
C VAL A 72 4.01 0.26 -12.66
N VAL A 73 2.87 -0.41 -12.53
CA VAL A 73 2.12 -0.51 -11.28
C VAL A 73 2.55 -1.77 -10.53
N ASP A 74 2.96 -1.61 -9.28
CA ASP A 74 3.32 -2.72 -8.39
C ASP A 74 2.11 -3.35 -7.72
N LEU A 75 1.12 -2.53 -7.39
CA LEU A 75 -0.10 -2.93 -6.70
C LEU A 75 -1.26 -2.07 -7.18
N ILE A 76 -2.42 -2.68 -7.36
CA ILE A 76 -3.64 -1.97 -7.72
C ILE A 76 -4.81 -2.46 -6.90
N SER A 77 -5.64 -1.54 -6.44
CA SER A 77 -6.94 -1.81 -5.86
C SER A 77 -7.98 -0.99 -6.62
N THR A 78 -9.08 -1.62 -6.99
CA THR A 78 -10.12 -0.97 -7.78
C THR A 78 -11.50 -1.19 -7.18
N SER A 79 -12.34 -0.18 -7.28
CA SER A 79 -13.77 -0.28 -7.10
C SER A 79 -14.48 0.30 -8.33
N GLU A 80 -15.78 0.43 -8.29
CA GLU A 80 -16.59 0.94 -9.39
C GLU A 80 -16.17 2.34 -9.86
N VAL A 81 -15.79 3.21 -8.93
CA VAL A 81 -15.48 4.62 -9.17
C VAL A 81 -14.12 5.06 -8.60
N HIS A 82 -13.35 4.13 -8.08
CA HIS A 82 -12.10 4.44 -7.41
C HIS A 82 -11.00 3.47 -7.84
N ILE A 83 -9.81 4.00 -8.09
CA ILE A 83 -8.57 3.25 -8.34
C ILE A 83 -7.49 3.76 -7.42
N SER A 84 -6.85 2.86 -6.69
CA SER A 84 -5.60 3.12 -5.98
C SER A 84 -4.48 2.33 -6.63
N MET A 85 -3.39 2.99 -6.97
CA MET A 85 -2.24 2.41 -7.67
C MET A 85 -0.97 2.72 -6.91
N ALA A 86 -0.19 1.68 -6.62
CA ALA A 86 1.14 1.83 -6.07
C ALA A 86 2.19 1.78 -7.18
N LEU A 87 3.06 2.76 -7.21
CA LEU A 87 4.14 2.91 -8.16
C LEU A 87 5.46 3.18 -7.44
N ASN A 88 6.58 2.97 -8.14
CA ASN A 88 7.88 3.31 -7.62
C ASN A 88 8.06 4.85 -7.55
N GLU A 89 8.43 5.38 -6.39
CA GLU A 89 8.61 6.81 -6.16
C GLU A 89 9.81 7.40 -6.92
N THR A 90 10.73 6.56 -7.45
CA THR A 90 11.86 7.01 -8.26
C THR A 90 11.46 7.57 -9.63
N THR A 91 10.17 7.62 -9.93
CA THR A 91 9.64 8.28 -11.12
C THR A 91 10.05 9.74 -11.16
N ARG A 92 10.57 10.20 -12.31
CA ARG A 92 10.98 11.59 -12.48
C ARG A 92 9.81 12.53 -12.24
N GLU A 93 10.04 13.59 -11.49
CA GLU A 93 9.00 14.54 -11.03
C GLU A 93 8.17 15.15 -12.18
N HIS A 94 8.80 15.40 -13.35
CA HIS A 94 8.05 15.93 -14.50
C HIS A 94 7.09 14.91 -15.09
N ILE A 95 7.48 13.62 -15.15
CA ILE A 95 6.60 12.54 -15.63
C ILE A 95 5.42 12.35 -14.67
N LEU A 96 5.69 12.41 -13.36
CA LEU A 96 4.63 12.33 -12.36
C LEU A 96 3.61 13.47 -12.50
N ARG A 97 4.09 14.70 -12.69
CA ARG A 97 3.20 15.86 -12.89
C ARG A 97 2.34 15.71 -14.15
N GLU A 98 2.94 15.32 -15.27
CA GLU A 98 2.20 15.09 -16.51
C GLU A 98 1.15 13.98 -16.35
N LEU A 99 1.51 12.87 -15.69
CA LEU A 99 0.56 11.81 -15.39
C LEU A 99 -0.59 12.31 -14.52
N VAL A 100 -0.30 13.03 -13.44
CA VAL A 100 -1.34 13.57 -12.52
C VAL A 100 -2.28 14.53 -13.26
N ASP A 101 -1.75 15.38 -14.14
CA ASP A 101 -2.58 16.30 -14.93
C ASP A 101 -3.44 15.57 -15.97
N ASP A 102 -2.94 14.51 -16.58
CA ASP A 102 -3.73 13.64 -17.44
C ASP A 102 -4.82 12.89 -16.66
N LEU A 103 -4.49 12.36 -15.48
CA LEU A 103 -5.44 11.64 -14.61
C LEU A 103 -6.56 12.54 -14.07
N LYS A 104 -6.29 13.82 -13.79
CA LYS A 104 -7.28 14.80 -13.33
C LYS A 104 -8.43 15.01 -14.33
N ARG A 105 -8.23 14.68 -15.60
CA ARG A 105 -9.31 14.71 -16.60
C ARG A 105 -10.37 13.62 -16.37
N HIS A 106 -10.00 12.57 -15.63
CA HIS A 106 -10.86 11.42 -15.34
C HIS A 106 -11.49 11.49 -13.95
N GLY A 107 -10.90 12.27 -13.04
CA GLY A 107 -11.38 12.33 -11.66
C GLY A 107 -10.54 13.22 -10.75
N THR A 108 -10.85 13.15 -9.47
CA THR A 108 -10.03 13.74 -8.42
C THR A 108 -8.83 12.82 -8.18
N VAL A 109 -7.63 13.40 -8.11
CA VAL A 109 -6.37 12.67 -7.93
C VAL A 109 -5.71 13.11 -6.65
N ASP A 110 -5.34 12.13 -5.83
CA ASP A 110 -4.52 12.30 -4.65
C ASP A 110 -3.24 11.46 -4.76
N VAL A 111 -2.12 11.97 -4.25
CA VAL A 111 -0.82 11.30 -4.31
C VAL A 111 -0.21 11.27 -2.91
N VAL A 112 -0.01 10.07 -2.40
CA VAL A 112 0.66 9.83 -1.11
C VAL A 112 2.05 9.27 -1.40
N LYS A 113 3.08 9.95 -0.90
CA LYS A 113 4.49 9.57 -1.07
C LYS A 113 5.05 8.94 0.21
N GLU A 114 6.30 8.50 0.14
CA GLU A 114 7.05 7.93 1.27
C GLU A 114 6.41 6.66 1.84
N MET A 115 5.81 5.87 0.96
CA MET A 115 5.15 4.62 1.33
C MET A 115 6.09 3.42 1.13
N ALA A 116 5.72 2.29 1.71
CA ALA A 116 6.38 1.00 1.50
C ALA A 116 5.35 -0.10 1.19
N ILE A 117 5.76 -1.14 0.49
CA ILE A 117 4.97 -2.36 0.33
C ILE A 117 5.54 -3.44 1.25
N LEU A 118 4.77 -3.87 2.21
CA LEU A 118 5.06 -5.04 3.03
C LEU A 118 4.40 -6.26 2.38
N SER A 119 5.19 -7.26 2.04
CA SER A 119 4.70 -8.49 1.40
C SER A 119 4.97 -9.71 2.27
N LEU A 120 3.93 -10.50 2.49
CA LEU A 120 4.00 -11.80 3.11
C LEU A 120 3.83 -12.85 2.02
N VAL A 121 4.84 -13.70 1.82
CA VAL A 121 4.91 -14.66 0.71
C VAL A 121 5.05 -16.08 1.22
N GLY A 122 4.30 -17.01 0.64
CA GLY A 122 4.42 -18.43 1.00
C GLY A 122 3.59 -19.35 0.11
N LYS A 123 4.16 -20.48 -0.28
CA LYS A 123 3.51 -21.48 -1.13
C LYS A 123 2.17 -22.01 -0.58
N GLN A 124 2.00 -22.01 0.74
CA GLN A 124 0.81 -22.52 1.43
C GLN A 124 -0.10 -21.41 1.99
N MET A 125 0.11 -20.16 1.60
CA MET A 125 -0.63 -19.02 2.12
C MET A 125 -2.15 -19.19 2.03
N LYS A 126 -2.65 -19.77 0.94
CA LYS A 126 -4.08 -20.07 0.73
C LYS A 126 -4.70 -21.02 1.78
N HIS A 127 -3.86 -21.76 2.51
CA HIS A 127 -4.30 -22.69 3.56
C HIS A 127 -4.03 -22.15 4.98
N LEU A 128 -3.46 -20.96 5.11
CA LEU A 128 -3.15 -20.35 6.39
C LEU A 128 -4.34 -19.54 6.90
N VAL A 129 -5.26 -20.22 7.59
CA VAL A 129 -6.41 -19.56 8.18
C VAL A 129 -5.98 -18.52 9.21
N GLY A 130 -6.50 -17.30 9.09
CA GLY A 130 -6.27 -16.21 10.04
C GLY A 130 -4.94 -15.45 9.86
N ILE A 131 -4.12 -15.75 8.85
CA ILE A 131 -2.83 -15.07 8.65
C ILE A 131 -3.00 -13.56 8.42
N ALA A 132 -3.98 -13.14 7.62
CA ALA A 132 -4.28 -11.73 7.42
C ALA A 132 -4.70 -11.04 8.72
N GLY A 133 -5.56 -11.68 9.52
CA GLY A 133 -5.98 -11.15 10.81
C GLY A 133 -4.80 -10.94 11.78
N ARG A 134 -3.85 -11.86 11.82
CA ARG A 134 -2.62 -11.71 12.62
C ARG A 134 -1.77 -10.54 12.13
N MET A 135 -1.58 -10.39 10.83
CA MET A 135 -0.86 -9.25 10.27
C MET A 135 -1.54 -7.92 10.64
N PHE A 136 -2.85 -7.82 10.48
CA PHE A 136 -3.59 -6.62 10.88
C PHE A 136 -3.44 -6.31 12.35
N SER A 137 -3.57 -7.32 13.22
CA SER A 137 -3.38 -7.14 14.67
C SER A 137 -1.97 -6.70 15.01
N THR A 138 -0.95 -7.25 14.32
CA THR A 138 0.46 -6.88 14.54
C THR A 138 0.72 -5.44 14.11
N LEU A 139 0.26 -5.02 12.92
CA LEU A 139 0.41 -3.65 12.46
C LEU A 139 -0.33 -2.66 13.38
N ALA A 140 -1.55 -3.00 13.77
CA ALA A 140 -2.33 -2.18 14.71
C ALA A 140 -1.65 -2.05 16.08
N SER A 141 -1.00 -3.11 16.60
CA SER A 141 -0.33 -3.09 17.90
C SER A 141 0.87 -2.14 17.96
N VAL A 142 1.43 -1.80 16.81
CA VAL A 142 2.54 -0.84 16.67
C VAL A 142 2.09 0.50 16.07
N GLY A 143 0.77 0.73 16.02
CA GLY A 143 0.20 2.01 15.58
C GLY A 143 0.25 2.26 14.08
N VAL A 144 0.46 1.22 13.26
CA VAL A 144 0.52 1.33 11.80
C VAL A 144 -0.87 1.17 11.20
N ASN A 145 -1.30 2.17 10.44
CA ASN A 145 -2.49 2.10 9.60
C ASN A 145 -2.16 1.49 8.24
N ILE A 146 -3.17 1.07 7.49
CA ILE A 146 -3.03 0.43 6.19
C ILE A 146 -3.80 1.22 5.15
N GLU A 147 -3.11 1.66 4.09
CA GLU A 147 -3.68 2.37 2.95
C GLU A 147 -4.27 1.41 1.91
N MET A 148 -3.53 0.35 1.58
CA MET A 148 -3.94 -0.62 0.57
C MET A 148 -3.66 -2.05 1.00
N ILE A 149 -4.52 -2.97 0.54
CA ILE A 149 -4.34 -4.41 0.73
C ILE A 149 -4.58 -5.10 -0.61
N SER A 150 -3.70 -6.04 -0.93
CA SER A 150 -3.94 -6.99 -2.03
C SER A 150 -3.57 -8.39 -1.58
N GLN A 151 -4.43 -9.34 -1.86
CA GLN A 151 -4.22 -10.74 -1.51
C GLN A 151 -4.31 -11.62 -2.75
N GLY A 152 -3.23 -12.32 -3.04
CA GLY A 152 -3.15 -13.39 -4.05
C GLY A 152 -3.13 -14.78 -3.42
N ALA A 153 -2.96 -15.80 -4.25
CA ALA A 153 -2.94 -17.19 -3.80
C ALA A 153 -1.70 -17.55 -2.96
N SER A 154 -0.58 -16.87 -3.17
CA SER A 154 0.71 -17.15 -2.54
C SER A 154 1.34 -15.93 -1.85
N GLU A 155 0.65 -14.80 -1.87
CA GLU A 155 1.15 -13.57 -1.26
C GLU A 155 0.02 -12.69 -0.73
N ILE A 156 0.33 -11.92 0.31
CA ILE A 156 -0.49 -10.80 0.79
C ILE A 156 0.41 -9.58 0.80
N LYS A 157 -0.04 -8.51 0.17
CA LYS A 157 0.67 -7.22 0.13
C LYS A 157 -0.13 -6.16 0.86
N PHE A 158 0.56 -5.33 1.61
CA PHE A 158 0.00 -4.19 2.34
C PHE A 158 0.83 -2.96 2.04
N ILE A 159 0.17 -1.82 1.99
CA ILE A 159 0.83 -0.52 2.00
C ILE A 159 0.47 0.11 3.34
N PRO A 160 1.40 0.14 4.31
CA PRO A 160 1.22 0.85 5.56
C PRO A 160 1.31 2.36 5.36
N LEU A 161 0.53 3.08 6.14
CA LEU A 161 0.50 4.54 6.22
C LEU A 161 1.36 5.01 7.41
#